data_9976c8f20c953c51369822b99fe8ae51
#
_entry.id   9976c8f20c953c51369822b99fe8ae51
#
_cell.length_a   1.000
_cell.length_b   1.000
_cell.length_c   1.000
_cell.angle_alpha   90.00
_cell.angle_beta   90.00
_cell.angle_gamma   90.00
#
_symmetry.space_group_name_H-M   'P 1'
#
loop_
_entity.id
_entity.type
_entity.pdbx_description
1 polymer ?
#
loop_
_entity_poly.entity_id
_entity_poly.type
_entity_poly.pdbx_seq_one_letter_code
_entity_poly.pdbx_strand_id
1 'polypeptide(L)'
;MDKLKIKINNLEKIDSSLLLKSPFEGEIVSLTDLSENQWVNDKTAVLSIVNKKQNHLIAFISEKDVLNIDINQSSYFIPSLIDQPKTEASIVAISESSMDNFDLYPMVTSLYGGPIAVRKTQVGNIRSETAYYKVTLSIKEQPNLSDQKTMGVVDIGTRSESLMQKFIKFISATLLREISF
;
A
#
# COMPACT_ATOMS: atom_id res chain seq x y z
N MET A 1 10.07 0.77 -48.47
CA MET A 1 10.08 -0.43 -47.62
C MET A 1 9.67 -0.16 -46.17
N ASP A 2 9.95 1.03 -45.61
CA ASP A 2 9.71 1.32 -44.19
C ASP A 2 8.22 1.46 -43.79
N LYS A 3 7.38 2.01 -44.66
CA LYS A 3 5.93 2.16 -44.38
C LYS A 3 5.21 0.82 -44.23
N LEU A 4 5.60 -0.20 -44.97
CA LEU A 4 5.06 -1.56 -44.88
C LEU A 4 5.50 -2.24 -43.56
N LYS A 5 6.75 -2.09 -43.12
CA LYS A 5 7.24 -2.59 -41.85
C LYS A 5 6.53 -1.95 -40.66
N ILE A 6 6.30 -0.64 -40.71
CA ILE A 6 5.54 0.06 -39.65
C ILE A 6 4.09 -0.44 -39.59
N LYS A 7 3.47 -0.70 -40.74
CA LYS A 7 2.09 -1.21 -40.78
C LYS A 7 1.98 -2.64 -40.25
N ILE A 8 2.97 -3.50 -40.56
CA ILE A 8 3.04 -4.86 -40.03
C ILE A 8 3.23 -4.83 -38.50
N ASN A 9 4.20 -4.07 -37.98
CA ASN A 9 4.41 -3.93 -36.54
C ASN A 9 3.20 -3.39 -35.79
N ASN A 10 2.44 -2.48 -36.39
CA ASN A 10 1.20 -1.97 -35.80
C ASN A 10 0.09 -3.02 -35.76
N LEU A 11 -0.04 -3.84 -36.83
CA LEU A 11 -1.01 -4.94 -36.87
C LEU A 11 -0.65 -6.05 -35.87
N GLU A 12 0.63 -6.40 -35.74
CA GLU A 12 1.11 -7.37 -34.75
C GLU A 12 0.88 -6.88 -33.29
N LYS A 13 1.07 -5.57 -33.03
CA LYS A 13 0.71 -4.97 -31.74
C LYS A 13 -0.78 -5.04 -31.46
N ILE A 14 -1.61 -4.78 -32.43
CA ILE A 14 -3.08 -4.88 -32.29
C ILE A 14 -3.46 -6.33 -32.00
N ASP A 15 -2.94 -7.28 -32.75
CA ASP A 15 -3.23 -8.70 -32.60
C ASP A 15 -2.79 -9.21 -31.22
N SER A 16 -1.58 -8.83 -30.75
CA SER A 16 -1.11 -9.17 -29.41
C SER A 16 -1.94 -8.53 -28.28
N SER A 17 -2.57 -7.38 -28.52
CA SER A 17 -3.45 -6.71 -27.56
C SER A 17 -4.84 -7.34 -27.43
N LEU A 18 -5.25 -8.14 -28.44
CA LEU A 18 -6.51 -8.87 -28.41
C LEU A 18 -6.45 -10.12 -27.53
N LEU A 19 -5.26 -10.61 -27.21
CA LEU A 19 -5.05 -11.77 -26.33
C LEU A 19 -4.59 -11.31 -24.96
N LEU A 20 -5.52 -11.32 -24.00
CA LEU A 20 -5.21 -10.98 -22.61
C LEU A 20 -4.49 -12.15 -21.94
N LYS A 21 -3.23 -11.95 -21.56
CA LYS A 21 -2.41 -12.95 -20.83
C LYS A 21 -2.15 -12.48 -19.42
N SER A 22 -2.15 -13.43 -18.48
CA SER A 22 -1.72 -13.15 -17.11
C SER A 22 -0.22 -12.76 -17.08
N PRO A 23 0.17 -11.68 -16.41
CA PRO A 23 1.56 -11.27 -16.26
C PRO A 23 2.36 -12.15 -15.27
N PHE A 24 1.68 -12.96 -14.45
CA PHE A 24 2.28 -13.85 -13.45
C PHE A 24 1.39 -15.07 -13.18
N GLU A 25 1.95 -16.08 -12.53
CA GLU A 25 1.18 -17.22 -12.01
C GLU A 25 0.37 -16.80 -10.79
N GLY A 26 -0.92 -17.09 -10.80
CA GLY A 26 -1.81 -16.73 -9.71
C GLY A 26 -3.16 -17.44 -9.80
N GLU A 27 -3.98 -17.20 -8.79
CA GLU A 27 -5.35 -17.70 -8.71
C GLU A 27 -6.34 -16.61 -9.09
N ILE A 28 -7.35 -16.98 -9.87
CA ILE A 28 -8.42 -16.06 -10.26
C ILE A 28 -9.35 -15.88 -9.06
N VAL A 29 -9.41 -14.66 -8.53
CA VAL A 29 -10.26 -14.33 -7.37
C VAL A 29 -11.59 -13.76 -7.79
N SER A 30 -11.62 -13.06 -8.91
CA SER A 30 -12.84 -12.46 -9.44
C SER A 30 -12.82 -12.49 -10.96
N LEU A 31 -13.91 -12.89 -11.53
CA LEU A 31 -14.19 -12.86 -12.97
C LEU A 31 -15.41 -11.97 -13.20
N THR A 32 -15.29 -11.00 -14.10
CA THR A 32 -16.43 -10.21 -14.51
C THR A 32 -17.27 -11.02 -15.49
N ASP A 33 -18.57 -11.07 -15.25
CA ASP A 33 -19.51 -11.76 -16.14
C ASP A 33 -19.67 -10.92 -17.43
N LEU A 34 -18.95 -11.33 -18.47
CA LEU A 34 -18.96 -10.70 -19.78
C LEU A 34 -19.65 -11.62 -20.77
N SER A 35 -20.62 -11.08 -21.49
CA SER A 35 -21.29 -11.80 -22.59
C SER A 35 -20.41 -11.82 -23.84
N GLU A 36 -20.56 -12.86 -24.65
CA GLU A 36 -19.92 -12.91 -25.97
C GLU A 36 -20.33 -11.67 -26.81
N ASN A 37 -19.33 -11.06 -27.48
CA ASN A 37 -19.50 -9.84 -28.27
C ASN A 37 -19.85 -8.58 -27.45
N GLN A 38 -19.65 -8.58 -26.14
CA GLN A 38 -19.80 -7.39 -25.32
C GLN A 38 -18.63 -6.43 -25.55
N TRP A 39 -18.94 -5.16 -25.73
CA TRP A 39 -17.93 -4.11 -25.79
C TRP A 39 -17.28 -3.90 -24.43
N VAL A 40 -15.96 -3.95 -24.38
CA VAL A 40 -15.15 -3.63 -23.22
C VAL A 40 -14.20 -2.49 -23.56
N ASN A 41 -13.91 -1.63 -22.61
CA ASN A 41 -12.91 -0.58 -22.76
C ASN A 41 -11.68 -0.91 -21.91
N ASP A 42 -10.61 -0.14 -22.08
CA ASP A 42 -9.34 -0.28 -21.36
C ASP A 42 -9.44 -0.14 -19.83
N LYS A 43 -10.54 0.41 -19.32
CA LYS A 43 -10.84 0.54 -17.88
C LYS A 43 -11.71 -0.58 -17.33
N THR A 44 -12.19 -1.48 -18.17
CA THR A 44 -13.03 -2.59 -17.73
C THR A 44 -12.15 -3.69 -17.11
N ALA A 45 -12.30 -3.93 -15.81
CA ALA A 45 -11.64 -5.05 -15.15
C ALA A 45 -12.29 -6.36 -15.60
N VAL A 46 -11.59 -7.15 -16.39
CA VAL A 46 -12.07 -8.43 -16.92
C VAL A 46 -11.96 -9.53 -15.87
N LEU A 47 -10.82 -9.59 -15.19
CA LEU A 47 -10.56 -10.55 -14.13
C LEU A 47 -9.52 -10.00 -13.13
N SER A 48 -9.55 -10.55 -11.93
CA SER A 48 -8.56 -10.25 -10.90
C SER A 48 -7.77 -11.52 -10.56
N ILE A 49 -6.44 -11.42 -10.63
CA ILE A 49 -5.53 -12.52 -10.30
C ILE A 49 -4.74 -12.14 -9.06
N VAL A 50 -4.59 -13.06 -8.13
CA VAL A 50 -3.80 -12.90 -6.91
C VAL A 50 -2.67 -13.90 -6.88
N ASN A 51 -1.47 -13.44 -6.58
CA ASN A 51 -0.33 -14.31 -6.32
C ASN A 51 -0.29 -14.63 -4.81
N LYS A 52 -0.75 -15.81 -4.45
CA LYS A 52 -0.76 -16.29 -3.05
C LYS A 52 0.65 -16.53 -2.46
N LYS A 53 1.67 -16.62 -3.30
CA LYS A 53 3.06 -16.85 -2.85
C LYS A 53 3.74 -15.57 -2.34
N GLN A 54 3.14 -14.41 -2.60
CA GLN A 54 3.69 -13.11 -2.23
C GLN A 54 2.67 -12.30 -1.44
N ASN A 55 2.59 -12.55 -0.14
CA ASN A 55 1.75 -11.75 0.73
C ASN A 55 2.54 -10.57 1.28
N HIS A 56 2.13 -9.37 0.87
CA HIS A 56 2.68 -8.13 1.39
C HIS A 56 1.63 -7.40 2.24
N LEU A 57 2.07 -6.93 3.39
CA LEU A 57 1.32 -5.96 4.15
C LEU A 57 1.73 -4.55 3.71
N ILE A 58 0.75 -3.69 3.59
CA ILE A 58 0.97 -2.27 3.38
C ILE A 58 0.51 -1.54 4.64
N ALA A 59 1.43 -0.86 5.30
CA ALA A 59 1.15 -0.01 6.45
C ALA A 59 1.42 1.45 6.11
N PHE A 60 0.77 2.35 6.83
CA PHE A 60 0.96 3.79 6.70
C PHE A 60 1.41 4.35 8.04
N ILE A 61 2.55 5.01 8.02
CA ILE A 61 3.19 5.56 9.22
C ILE A 61 3.28 7.07 9.09
N SER A 62 3.01 7.78 10.16
CA SER A 62 3.10 9.23 10.17
C SER A 62 4.55 9.70 9.95
N GLU A 63 4.73 10.89 9.39
CA GLU A 63 6.04 11.51 9.20
C GLU A 63 6.84 11.62 10.50
N LYS A 64 6.17 11.77 11.63
CA LYS A 64 6.83 11.86 12.94
C LYS A 64 7.47 10.55 13.39
N ASP A 65 6.89 9.42 12.98
CA ASP A 65 7.27 8.10 13.47
C ASP A 65 8.19 7.37 12.48
N VAL A 66 8.18 7.75 11.19
CA VAL A 66 8.98 7.09 10.15
C VAL A 66 10.49 7.12 10.43
N LEU A 67 10.98 8.17 11.09
CA LEU A 67 12.40 8.31 11.44
C LEU A 67 12.87 7.31 12.51
N ASN A 68 11.93 6.65 13.20
CA ASN A 68 12.22 5.71 14.29
C ASN A 68 12.13 4.25 13.86
N ILE A 69 11.97 3.98 12.56
CA ILE A 69 11.86 2.64 12.01
C ILE A 69 12.99 2.35 11.03
N ASP A 70 13.42 1.09 11.01
CA ASP A 70 14.50 0.63 10.14
C ASP A 70 14.02 -0.53 9.25
N ILE A 71 14.66 -0.69 8.09
CA ILE A 71 14.48 -1.85 7.21
C ILE A 71 14.92 -3.11 7.95
N ASN A 72 14.25 -4.23 7.74
CA ASN A 72 14.42 -5.52 8.41
C ASN A 72 14.05 -5.53 9.90
N GLN A 73 13.46 -4.47 10.42
CA GLN A 73 12.95 -4.44 11.78
C GLN A 73 11.80 -5.44 11.94
N SER A 74 11.86 -6.19 13.02
CA SER A 74 10.80 -7.13 13.42
C SER A 74 9.55 -6.36 13.81
N SER A 75 8.43 -6.78 13.30
CA SER A 75 7.13 -6.19 13.56
C SER A 75 6.08 -7.29 13.66
N TYR A 76 4.90 -6.93 14.12
CA TYR A 76 3.79 -7.85 14.23
C TYR A 76 2.55 -7.29 13.59
N PHE A 77 1.92 -8.09 12.76
CA PHE A 77 0.61 -7.79 12.23
C PHE A 77 -0.46 -8.39 13.14
N ILE A 78 -1.39 -7.56 13.55
CA ILE A 78 -2.54 -7.91 14.38
C ILE A 78 -3.80 -7.70 13.53
N PRO A 79 -4.41 -8.78 13.02
CA PRO A 79 -5.63 -8.68 12.22
C PRO A 79 -6.78 -8.08 13.04
N SER A 80 -7.66 -7.32 12.38
CA SER A 80 -8.88 -6.80 13.01
C SER A 80 -9.93 -7.88 13.28
N LEU A 81 -9.80 -9.05 12.66
CA LEU A 81 -10.65 -10.21 12.91
C LEU A 81 -10.23 -10.90 14.20
N ILE A 82 -11.16 -11.10 15.13
CA ILE A 82 -10.94 -11.56 16.51
C ILE A 82 -10.28 -12.93 16.59
N ASP A 83 -10.53 -13.83 15.63
CA ASP A 83 -10.05 -15.22 15.66
C ASP A 83 -8.72 -15.44 14.93
N GLN A 84 -8.08 -14.40 14.44
CA GLN A 84 -6.81 -14.56 13.74
C GLN A 84 -5.61 -14.25 14.64
N PRO A 85 -4.60 -15.13 14.63
CA PRO A 85 -3.42 -14.96 15.47
C PRO A 85 -2.57 -13.79 14.98
N LYS A 86 -1.89 -13.15 15.92
CA LYS A 86 -0.82 -12.20 15.67
C LYS A 86 0.28 -12.87 14.84
N THR A 87 0.69 -12.24 13.74
CA THR A 87 1.64 -12.79 12.79
C THR A 87 2.91 -11.95 12.73
N GLU A 88 4.06 -12.60 12.73
CA GLU A 88 5.35 -11.93 12.59
C GLU A 88 5.55 -11.40 11.17
N ALA A 89 5.98 -10.15 11.07
CA ALA A 89 6.28 -9.48 9.82
C ALA A 89 7.61 -8.74 9.92
N SER A 90 8.24 -8.48 8.78
CA SER A 90 9.45 -7.68 8.70
C SER A 90 9.31 -6.58 7.67
N ILE A 91 9.87 -5.42 7.97
CA ILE A 91 9.85 -4.27 7.05
C ILE A 91 10.80 -4.56 5.88
N VAL A 92 10.25 -4.55 4.66
CA VAL A 92 10.99 -4.78 3.42
C VAL A 92 11.36 -3.46 2.75
N ALA A 93 10.44 -2.50 2.76
CA ALA A 93 10.66 -1.22 2.12
C ALA A 93 9.86 -0.11 2.80
N ILE A 94 10.44 1.08 2.81
CA ILE A 94 9.80 2.32 3.25
C ILE A 94 9.83 3.24 2.03
N SER A 95 8.70 3.88 1.68
CA SER A 95 8.68 4.81 0.55
C SER A 95 9.59 6.00 0.82
N GLU A 96 10.29 6.47 -0.21
CA GLU A 96 11.18 7.63 -0.11
C GLU A 96 10.39 8.96 -0.02
N SER A 97 9.16 8.96 -0.52
CA SER A 97 8.29 10.14 -0.49
C SER A 97 7.06 9.90 0.36
N SER A 98 6.64 10.93 1.06
CA SER A 98 5.36 10.94 1.76
C SER A 98 4.19 11.04 0.79
N MET A 99 3.04 10.60 1.23
CA MET A 99 1.78 10.68 0.50
C MET A 99 0.67 11.27 1.38
N ASP A 100 -0.23 11.99 0.76
CA ASP A 100 -1.45 12.50 1.36
C ASP A 100 -2.73 12.00 0.65
N ASN A 101 -2.57 11.41 -0.55
CA ASN A 101 -3.67 10.87 -1.35
C ASN A 101 -3.90 9.39 -1.01
N PHE A 102 -5.14 9.06 -0.62
CA PHE A 102 -5.57 7.73 -0.21
C PHE A 102 -6.64 7.11 -1.12
N ASP A 103 -6.78 7.61 -2.36
CA ASP A 103 -7.77 7.07 -3.32
C ASP A 103 -7.56 5.57 -3.61
N LEU A 104 -6.30 5.10 -3.60
CA LEU A 104 -5.95 3.68 -3.77
C LEU A 104 -6.14 2.84 -2.50
N TYR A 105 -6.23 3.49 -1.34
CA TYR A 105 -6.29 2.83 -0.03
C TYR A 105 -7.42 3.39 0.84
N PRO A 106 -8.65 3.47 0.34
CA PRO A 106 -9.74 4.13 1.05
C PRO A 106 -10.06 3.46 2.39
N MET A 107 -9.89 2.15 2.51
CA MET A 107 -10.25 1.37 3.70
C MET A 107 -9.47 1.77 4.96
N VAL A 108 -8.26 2.32 4.83
CA VAL A 108 -7.47 2.78 6.00
C VAL A 108 -7.88 4.17 6.49
N THR A 109 -8.81 4.81 5.80
CA THR A 109 -9.24 6.19 6.09
C THR A 109 -10.48 6.26 6.98
N SER A 110 -10.62 7.35 7.71
CA SER A 110 -11.77 7.60 8.59
C SER A 110 -13.13 7.58 7.87
N LEU A 111 -13.16 7.81 6.56
CA LEU A 111 -14.39 7.71 5.76
C LEU A 111 -14.92 6.27 5.65
N TYR A 112 -14.06 5.28 5.86
CA TYR A 112 -14.39 3.85 5.79
C TYR A 112 -14.09 3.12 7.12
N GLY A 113 -13.99 3.87 8.23
CA GLY A 113 -13.76 3.31 9.57
C GLY A 113 -12.29 3.06 9.91
N GLY A 114 -11.35 3.47 9.07
CA GLY A 114 -9.91 3.37 9.35
C GLY A 114 -9.39 4.51 10.25
N PRO A 115 -8.14 4.40 10.74
CA PRO A 115 -7.56 5.34 11.70
C PRO A 115 -7.06 6.66 11.08
N ILE A 116 -6.90 6.73 9.76
CA ILE A 116 -6.32 7.90 9.10
C ILE A 116 -7.38 8.97 8.87
N ALA A 117 -7.22 10.12 9.52
CA ALA A 117 -8.11 11.27 9.34
C ALA A 117 -7.93 11.86 7.93
N VAL A 118 -9.02 11.94 7.19
CA VAL A 118 -9.04 12.45 5.80
C VAL A 118 -10.24 13.33 5.55
N ARG A 119 -10.14 14.12 4.48
CA ARG A 119 -11.24 14.90 3.90
C ARG A 119 -11.37 14.62 2.41
N LYS A 120 -12.58 14.71 1.88
CA LYS A 120 -12.81 14.72 0.44
C LYS A 120 -12.56 16.12 -0.11
N THR A 121 -11.79 16.20 -1.19
CA THR A 121 -11.63 17.44 -1.95
C THR A 121 -12.89 17.70 -2.80
N GLN A 122 -13.01 18.91 -3.35
CA GLN A 122 -14.11 19.26 -4.26
C GLN A 122 -14.17 18.38 -5.52
N VAL A 123 -13.03 17.82 -5.92
CA VAL A 123 -12.90 16.89 -7.06
C VAL A 123 -13.19 15.44 -6.66
N GLY A 124 -13.45 15.18 -5.36
CA GLY A 124 -13.78 13.86 -4.84
C GLY A 124 -12.61 13.02 -4.34
N ASN A 125 -11.38 13.50 -4.47
CA ASN A 125 -10.18 12.79 -3.99
C ASN A 125 -10.14 12.73 -2.46
N ILE A 126 -9.58 11.64 -1.92
CA ILE A 126 -9.42 11.42 -0.48
C ILE A 126 -8.02 11.87 -0.07
N ARG A 127 -7.93 12.94 0.72
CA ARG A 127 -6.65 13.46 1.20
C ARG A 127 -6.58 13.50 2.71
N SER A 128 -5.44 13.07 3.25
CA SER A 128 -5.15 13.19 4.69
C SER A 128 -4.71 14.62 5.04
N GLU A 129 -4.88 14.98 6.29
CA GLU A 129 -4.43 16.27 6.83
C GLU A 129 -2.94 16.28 7.15
N THR A 130 -2.35 15.11 7.32
CA THR A 130 -0.93 14.91 7.60
C THR A 130 -0.30 14.00 6.55
N ALA A 131 1.01 14.14 6.36
CA ALA A 131 1.77 13.28 5.46
C ALA A 131 2.02 11.90 6.10
N TYR A 132 1.90 10.86 5.28
CA TYR A 132 2.18 9.47 5.66
C TYR A 132 3.20 8.86 4.73
N TYR A 133 3.98 7.92 5.25
CA TYR A 133 4.89 7.10 4.48
C TYR A 133 4.31 5.70 4.33
N LYS A 134 4.34 5.17 3.12
CA LYS A 134 3.95 3.80 2.84
C LYS A 134 5.08 2.86 3.21
N VAL A 135 4.80 1.89 4.06
CA VAL A 135 5.72 0.84 4.48
C VAL A 135 5.22 -0.49 3.97
N THR A 136 6.10 -1.23 3.30
CA THR A 136 5.81 -2.57 2.81
C THR A 136 6.48 -3.58 3.74
N LEU A 137 5.70 -4.54 4.22
CA LEU A 137 6.17 -5.60 5.09
C LEU A 137 5.92 -6.96 4.44
N SER A 138 6.80 -7.91 4.72
CA SER A 138 6.66 -9.32 4.37
C SER A 138 6.23 -10.10 5.59
N ILE A 139 5.29 -11.01 5.43
CA ILE A 139 4.85 -11.95 6.48
C ILE A 139 5.73 -13.19 6.38
N LYS A 140 6.32 -13.64 7.50
CA LYS A 140 7.20 -14.82 7.54
C LYS A 140 6.44 -16.13 7.47
N GLU A 141 5.29 -16.22 8.10
CA GLU A 141 4.41 -17.40 8.10
C GLU A 141 3.01 -16.97 7.70
N GLN A 142 2.40 -17.77 6.85
CA GLN A 142 0.99 -17.59 6.51
C GLN A 142 0.15 -18.44 7.46
N PRO A 143 -0.42 -17.89 8.52
CA PRO A 143 -1.63 -18.49 9.05
C PRO A 143 -2.66 -18.43 7.92
N ASN A 144 -3.62 -19.33 7.87
CA ASN A 144 -4.71 -19.38 6.88
C ASN A 144 -5.42 -18.02 6.75
N LEU A 145 -4.68 -17.01 6.31
CA LEU A 145 -5.22 -15.72 5.95
C LEU A 145 -6.15 -15.97 4.78
N SER A 146 -7.41 -15.71 5.00
CA SER A 146 -8.45 -15.70 4.00
C SER A 146 -7.92 -15.07 2.70
N ASP A 147 -8.31 -15.60 1.55
CA ASP A 147 -8.01 -15.03 0.22
C ASP A 147 -8.50 -13.57 0.06
N GLN A 148 -9.09 -13.01 1.10
CA GLN A 148 -9.62 -11.66 1.16
C GLN A 148 -8.60 -10.69 1.77
N LYS A 149 -8.68 -9.44 1.33
CA LYS A 149 -7.91 -8.34 1.94
C LYS A 149 -8.27 -8.22 3.41
N THR A 150 -7.32 -8.49 4.28
CA THR A 150 -7.49 -8.39 5.73
C THR A 150 -6.91 -7.06 6.21
N MET A 151 -7.69 -6.36 7.02
CA MET A 151 -7.25 -5.14 7.71
C MET A 151 -6.74 -5.47 9.11
N GLY A 152 -5.87 -4.62 9.62
CA GLY A 152 -5.32 -4.80 10.96
C GLY A 152 -4.40 -3.66 11.36
N VAL A 153 -3.72 -3.85 12.46
CA VAL A 153 -2.72 -2.94 12.99
C VAL A 153 -1.35 -3.59 12.90
N VAL A 154 -0.35 -2.82 12.50
CA VAL A 154 1.05 -3.26 12.54
C VAL A 154 1.70 -2.64 13.75
N ASP A 155 2.14 -3.49 14.68
CA ASP A 155 2.96 -3.10 15.83
C ASP A 155 4.43 -3.19 15.42
N ILE A 156 5.06 -2.04 15.28
CA ILE A 156 6.48 -1.92 14.95
C ILE A 156 7.21 -1.54 16.23
N GLY A 157 8.02 -2.46 16.74
CA GLY A 157 8.87 -2.20 17.92
C GLY A 157 9.80 -1.03 17.61
N THR A 158 9.47 0.17 18.05
CA THR A 158 10.35 1.33 17.90
C THR A 158 11.55 1.18 18.82
N ARG A 159 12.70 1.77 18.43
CA ARG A 159 13.82 1.92 19.38
C ARG A 159 13.30 2.65 20.62
N SER A 160 13.45 2.03 21.78
CA SER A 160 13.06 2.67 23.04
C SER A 160 13.94 3.88 23.28
N GLU A 161 13.45 5.05 22.91
CA GLU A 161 14.09 6.30 23.35
C GLU A 161 13.76 6.52 24.82
N SER A 162 14.80 6.71 25.63
CA SER A 162 14.63 7.10 27.04
C SER A 162 13.83 8.40 27.11
N LEU A 163 12.90 8.50 28.07
CA LEU A 163 12.15 9.74 28.35
C LEU A 163 13.08 10.93 28.52
N MET A 164 14.26 10.70 29.09
CA MET A 164 15.32 11.72 29.25
C MET A 164 15.84 12.21 27.90
N GLN A 165 16.04 11.33 26.92
CA GLN A 165 16.48 11.72 25.57
C GLN A 165 15.41 12.56 24.85
N LYS A 166 14.14 12.18 24.99
CA LYS A 166 13.02 12.99 24.44
C LYS A 166 12.97 14.37 25.08
N PHE A 167 13.16 14.44 26.38
CA PHE A 167 13.17 15.70 27.12
C PHE A 167 14.36 16.61 26.71
N ILE A 168 15.55 16.05 26.58
CA ILE A 168 16.74 16.81 26.12
C ILE A 168 16.55 17.30 24.68
N LYS A 169 16.03 16.47 23.76
CA LYS A 169 15.71 16.87 22.38
C LYS A 169 14.69 18.02 22.36
N PHE A 170 13.66 17.95 23.20
CA PHE A 170 12.64 19.00 23.29
C PHE A 170 13.22 20.33 23.78
N ILE A 171 14.01 20.32 24.84
CA ILE A 171 14.67 21.52 25.36
C ILE A 171 15.63 22.11 24.34
N SER A 172 16.47 21.26 23.69
CA SER A 172 17.43 21.72 22.67
C SER A 172 16.72 22.38 21.48
N ALA A 173 15.61 21.79 21.01
CA ALA A 173 14.83 22.33 19.91
C ALA A 173 14.19 23.68 20.27
N THR A 174 13.74 23.84 21.52
CA THR A 174 13.15 25.10 22.01
C THR A 174 14.20 26.19 22.14
N LEU A 175 15.37 25.85 22.71
CA LEU A 175 16.48 26.80 22.85
C LEU A 175 17.04 27.28 21.48
N LEU A 176 17.16 26.34 20.52
CA LEU A 176 17.62 26.69 19.16
C LEU A 176 16.61 27.60 18.43
N ARG A 177 15.34 27.51 18.70
CA ARG A 177 14.33 28.42 18.17
C ARG A 177 14.43 29.82 18.74
N GLU A 178 14.76 29.96 20.02
CA GLU A 178 14.88 31.26 20.69
C GLU A 178 16.18 32.00 20.37
N ILE A 179 17.25 31.25 20.03
CA ILE A 179 18.55 31.83 19.69
C ILE A 179 18.63 32.27 18.22
N SER A 180 17.67 31.84 17.37
CA SER A 180 17.66 32.18 15.93
C SER A 180 16.91 33.48 15.60
N PHE A 181 16.66 34.34 16.56
CA PHE A 181 16.14 35.69 16.38
C PHE A 181 17.20 36.75 16.67
#